data_7c9ad0811fbeb46f968efd84b8f87aef
#
_entry.id   7c9ad0811fbeb46f968efd84b8f87aef
#
_cell.length_a   1.000
_cell.length_b   1.000
_cell.length_c   1.000
_cell.angle_alpha   90.00
_cell.angle_beta   90.00
_cell.angle_gamma   90.00
#
_symmetry.space_group_name_H-M   'P 1'
#
loop_
_entity.id
_entity.type
_entity.pdbx_description
1 polymer ?
#
loop_
_entity_poly.entity_id
_entity_poly.type
_entity_poly.pdbx_seq_one_letter_code
_entity_poly.pdbx_strand_id
1 'polypeptide(L)'
;MNRRLLISVLFVCLLSFTVRAQQGTFRFAQLTDIHLNPNNPNPTEDLLRSIAQINAIDSLDFVLVTGDLTEEGDRATMEKVKSCLDLLKVKYYVALGNHETKWSDSGCTAFGEIFGGERFDFEHKGFLFLGFNSGPLMRMAYGHVVPQDIRWMTERMSRYNTGNPRKNNPVILVTHYPMTEGDVDNWYEVTDAVRPYNIRLFIGGHYHRNRDLRYDGIPGILMRSNLRDKDEKPGYGIYEITKDSILVYTQRIGEPKKKWAAFSLTESYYDRNGKADKYPDFSVNKEYAQVKEQWLVQTGAGIYCSPAVEKDKVFVGDDMGYLTAYALKNGKKLWSFQSGKRIVGTPAVSEGIVVFGSADCKIYGLNAQNGNLLWTVKAAAPVLGAVTIDNGIAYIGASDHTFRAVNIHTGDVKWNFTGVKGYIETKPLVTDNKVIFGAWDNTLYALDKADGKELWKWTGGLTRMHFSPAAVWPVASDGKVFITDPQRAMTAIDLKTGNTVWRTFQSMVRETIGLSEDGERIYSKTMNDSIVCYSAKGDQPHELWASNVGFGYEHAPSMQVEKEGIVFGSTKEGLIFALEAKTGKILWKHKIGNSLISTVVTLGNNRVLFTATGGETGLLKFKK
;
A
#
# COMPACT_ATOMS: atom_id res chain seq x y z
N MET A 1 46.86 2.26 78.53
CA MET A 1 45.66 1.43 78.45
C MET A 1 45.08 1.61 77.02
N ASN A 2 45.38 0.66 76.19
CA ASN A 2 44.99 0.71 74.77
C ASN A 2 43.68 -0.06 74.52
N ARG A 3 42.64 0.61 74.03
CA ARG A 3 41.46 -0.05 73.46
C ARG A 3 41.55 -0.09 71.96
N ARG A 4 41.75 -1.28 71.41
CA ARG A 4 41.64 -1.54 69.94
C ARG A 4 40.16 -1.71 69.59
N LEU A 5 39.70 -0.88 68.68
CA LEU A 5 38.37 -1.01 68.05
C LEU A 5 38.49 -1.97 66.85
N LEU A 6 37.82 -3.13 66.95
CA LEU A 6 37.63 -4.01 65.75
C LEU A 6 36.46 -3.50 64.92
N ILE A 7 36.72 -3.11 63.68
CA ILE A 7 35.68 -2.82 62.72
C ILE A 7 35.47 -4.10 61.89
N SER A 8 34.32 -4.75 62.10
CA SER A 8 33.87 -5.87 61.26
C SER A 8 33.21 -5.31 60.03
N VAL A 9 33.82 -5.50 58.84
CA VAL A 9 33.22 -5.18 57.54
C VAL A 9 32.33 -6.34 57.14
N LEU A 10 31.02 -6.14 57.17
CA LEU A 10 30.03 -7.07 56.64
C LEU A 10 29.98 -6.94 55.13
N PHE A 11 30.50 -7.91 54.40
CA PHE A 11 30.38 -8.02 52.94
C PHE A 11 28.99 -8.59 52.65
N VAL A 12 28.04 -7.71 52.29
CA VAL A 12 26.73 -8.15 51.76
C VAL A 12 26.93 -8.46 50.27
N CYS A 13 27.06 -9.72 49.91
CA CYS A 13 26.95 -10.20 48.53
C CYS A 13 25.49 -10.03 48.06
N LEU A 14 25.20 -8.97 47.37
CA LEU A 14 23.99 -8.84 46.56
C LEU A 14 24.07 -9.81 45.36
N LEU A 15 23.59 -11.04 45.58
CA LEU A 15 23.25 -11.95 44.49
C LEU A 15 22.05 -11.36 43.75
N SER A 16 22.33 -10.63 42.64
CA SER A 16 21.33 -10.28 41.65
C SER A 16 20.83 -11.56 41.00
N PHE A 17 19.77 -12.14 41.56
CA PHE A 17 18.98 -13.12 40.83
C PHE A 17 18.34 -12.42 39.62
N THR A 18 18.93 -12.58 38.45
CA THR A 18 18.21 -12.36 37.20
C THR A 18 17.11 -13.42 37.16
N VAL A 19 15.90 -13.06 37.58
CA VAL A 19 14.71 -13.86 37.31
C VAL A 19 14.58 -13.89 35.77
N ARG A 20 15.08 -14.94 35.16
CA ARG A 20 14.66 -15.29 33.78
C ARG A 20 13.15 -15.53 33.90
N ALA A 21 12.34 -14.71 33.25
CA ALA A 21 10.94 -15.01 33.09
C ALA A 21 10.86 -16.44 32.49
N GLN A 22 10.34 -17.35 33.26
CA GLN A 22 10.24 -18.75 32.87
C GLN A 22 9.24 -18.79 31.71
N GLN A 23 9.67 -19.24 30.52
CA GLN A 23 8.78 -19.42 29.37
C GLN A 23 7.66 -20.36 29.80
N GLY A 24 6.46 -19.80 29.92
CA GLY A 24 5.28 -20.57 30.34
C GLY A 24 4.63 -21.25 29.15
N THR A 25 4.00 -22.39 29.40
CA THR A 25 3.12 -23.02 28.40
C THR A 25 1.86 -22.18 28.22
N PHE A 26 1.38 -22.04 26.98
CA PHE A 26 0.16 -21.30 26.68
C PHE A 26 -0.44 -21.74 25.34
N ARG A 27 -1.67 -21.32 25.09
CA ARG A 27 -2.42 -21.70 23.90
C ARG A 27 -3.14 -20.48 23.33
N PHE A 28 -3.11 -20.34 21.99
CA PHE A 28 -3.88 -19.31 21.30
C PHE A 28 -4.50 -19.85 20.03
N ALA A 29 -5.56 -19.19 19.54
CA ALA A 29 -6.18 -19.50 18.26
C ALA A 29 -5.81 -18.45 17.19
N GLN A 30 -5.92 -18.85 15.91
CA GLN A 30 -5.77 -17.95 14.77
C GLN A 30 -7.00 -18.03 13.87
N LEU A 31 -7.63 -16.88 13.62
CA LEU A 31 -8.60 -16.64 12.57
C LEU A 31 -7.91 -15.88 11.44
N THR A 32 -8.26 -16.15 10.18
CA THR A 32 -7.72 -15.44 9.00
C THR A 32 -8.66 -15.56 7.83
N ASP A 33 -8.55 -14.64 6.88
CA ASP A 33 -9.30 -14.68 5.62
C ASP A 33 -10.79 -14.92 5.87
N ILE A 34 -11.38 -14.00 6.64
CA ILE A 34 -12.79 -14.05 7.07
C ILE A 34 -13.71 -13.63 5.93
N HIS A 35 -13.29 -12.63 5.12
CA HIS A 35 -14.00 -12.11 3.95
C HIS A 35 -15.49 -11.82 4.19
N LEU A 36 -15.80 -11.16 5.30
CA LEU A 36 -17.17 -10.77 5.58
C LEU A 36 -17.69 -9.89 4.45
N ASN A 37 -18.88 -10.22 3.95
CA ASN A 37 -19.47 -9.58 2.79
C ASN A 37 -20.94 -9.26 3.07
N PRO A 38 -21.38 -8.01 2.93
CA PRO A 38 -22.79 -7.62 3.16
C PRO A 38 -23.79 -8.38 2.28
N ASN A 39 -23.35 -8.81 1.08
CA ASN A 39 -24.20 -9.50 0.11
C ASN A 39 -24.16 -11.03 0.23
N ASN A 40 -23.38 -11.58 1.17
CA ASN A 40 -23.26 -13.00 1.42
C ASN A 40 -23.22 -13.27 2.94
N PRO A 41 -24.24 -13.92 3.53
CA PRO A 41 -24.28 -14.17 4.97
C PRO A 41 -23.30 -15.27 5.43
N ASN A 42 -22.83 -16.13 4.54
CA ASN A 42 -22.02 -17.30 4.89
C ASN A 42 -20.74 -16.97 5.68
N PRO A 43 -19.92 -15.98 5.30
CA PRO A 43 -18.74 -15.63 6.09
C PRO A 43 -19.06 -15.18 7.52
N THR A 44 -20.18 -14.46 7.72
CA THR A 44 -20.62 -14.06 9.06
C THR A 44 -21.00 -15.29 9.90
N GLU A 45 -21.75 -16.22 9.32
CA GLU A 45 -22.13 -17.46 9.99
C GLU A 45 -20.90 -18.30 10.35
N ASP A 46 -19.95 -18.43 9.42
CA ASP A 46 -18.70 -19.17 9.61
C ASP A 46 -17.88 -18.59 10.76
N LEU A 47 -17.76 -17.26 10.81
CA LEU A 47 -17.06 -16.58 11.90
C LEU A 47 -17.74 -16.83 13.25
N LEU A 48 -19.07 -16.70 13.33
CA LEU A 48 -19.83 -16.92 14.56
C LEU A 48 -19.73 -18.37 15.06
N ARG A 49 -19.77 -19.36 14.15
CA ARG A 49 -19.57 -20.78 14.49
C ARG A 49 -18.16 -21.03 15.02
N SER A 50 -17.15 -20.41 14.40
CA SER A 50 -15.76 -20.52 14.87
C SER A 50 -15.58 -19.87 16.24
N ILE A 51 -16.12 -18.68 16.46
CA ILE A 51 -16.09 -17.99 17.77
C ILE A 51 -16.77 -18.82 18.87
N ALA A 52 -17.93 -19.41 18.56
CA ALA A 52 -18.62 -20.28 19.53
C ALA A 52 -17.75 -21.48 19.96
N GLN A 53 -17.08 -22.13 19.00
CA GLN A 53 -16.18 -23.24 19.29
C GLN A 53 -14.90 -22.79 20.01
N ILE A 54 -14.30 -21.66 19.61
CA ILE A 54 -13.13 -21.06 20.28
C ILE A 54 -13.44 -20.75 21.75
N ASN A 55 -14.63 -20.19 22.01
CA ASN A 55 -15.10 -19.87 23.36
C ASN A 55 -15.33 -21.10 24.26
N ALA A 56 -15.42 -22.30 23.67
CA ALA A 56 -15.54 -23.58 24.38
C ALA A 56 -14.18 -24.26 24.61
N ILE A 57 -13.06 -23.68 24.15
CA ILE A 57 -11.72 -24.21 24.40
C ILE A 57 -11.27 -23.77 25.79
N ASP A 58 -11.04 -24.75 26.66
CA ASP A 58 -10.51 -24.49 28.00
C ASP A 58 -9.08 -23.91 27.91
N SER A 59 -8.79 -22.92 28.76
CA SER A 59 -7.45 -22.34 28.92
C SER A 59 -6.84 -21.76 27.64
N LEU A 60 -7.65 -21.15 26.78
CA LEU A 60 -7.18 -20.33 25.67
C LEU A 60 -6.75 -18.95 26.19
N ASP A 61 -5.54 -18.51 25.85
CA ASP A 61 -5.00 -17.25 26.35
C ASP A 61 -5.46 -16.03 25.54
N PHE A 62 -5.47 -16.13 24.19
CA PHE A 62 -5.90 -15.06 23.27
C PHE A 62 -6.20 -15.59 21.86
N VAL A 63 -6.63 -14.70 20.96
CA VAL A 63 -6.85 -14.98 19.54
C VAL A 63 -6.05 -14.00 18.69
N LEU A 64 -5.36 -14.49 17.65
CA LEU A 64 -4.80 -13.68 16.56
C LEU A 64 -5.75 -13.69 15.38
N VAL A 65 -5.97 -12.53 14.76
CA VAL A 65 -6.72 -12.40 13.51
C VAL A 65 -5.77 -11.81 12.46
N THR A 66 -5.46 -12.59 11.43
CA THR A 66 -4.33 -12.30 10.53
C THR A 66 -4.79 -11.80 9.16
N GLY A 67 -5.74 -10.83 9.15
CA GLY A 67 -6.13 -10.07 7.97
C GLY A 67 -7.21 -10.70 7.11
N ASP A 68 -7.56 -9.98 6.05
CA ASP A 68 -8.67 -10.24 5.14
C ASP A 68 -9.99 -10.46 5.90
N LEU A 69 -10.34 -9.43 6.69
CA LEU A 69 -11.54 -9.43 7.54
C LEU A 69 -12.80 -9.29 6.71
N THR A 70 -12.72 -8.48 5.65
CA THR A 70 -13.82 -8.05 4.79
C THR A 70 -13.49 -8.33 3.32
N GLU A 71 -14.52 -8.29 2.45
CA GLU A 71 -14.30 -8.43 1.01
C GLU A 71 -13.80 -7.13 0.36
N GLU A 72 -14.20 -5.97 0.87
CA GLU A 72 -13.96 -4.66 0.23
C GLU A 72 -13.32 -3.60 1.14
N GLY A 73 -12.98 -3.91 2.39
CA GLY A 73 -12.26 -3.00 3.29
C GLY A 73 -13.06 -1.79 3.77
N ASP A 74 -14.38 -1.79 3.62
CA ASP A 74 -15.23 -0.68 4.05
C ASP A 74 -15.44 -0.65 5.56
N ARG A 75 -15.66 0.57 6.10
CA ARG A 75 -15.83 0.80 7.55
C ARG A 75 -16.97 -0.01 8.15
N ALA A 76 -18.15 -0.02 7.52
CA ALA A 76 -19.34 -0.64 8.08
C ALA A 76 -19.18 -2.16 8.23
N THR A 77 -18.56 -2.79 7.23
CA THR A 77 -18.25 -4.23 7.27
C THR A 77 -17.17 -4.54 8.30
N MET A 78 -16.12 -3.69 8.45
CA MET A 78 -15.13 -3.84 9.52
C MET A 78 -15.74 -3.70 10.93
N GLU A 79 -16.65 -2.76 11.14
CA GLU A 79 -17.39 -2.61 12.40
C GLU A 79 -18.26 -3.85 12.70
N LYS A 80 -18.84 -4.47 11.67
CA LYS A 80 -19.56 -5.73 11.80
C LYS A 80 -18.64 -6.87 12.21
N VAL A 81 -17.45 -7.00 11.59
CA VAL A 81 -16.43 -7.98 12.00
C VAL A 81 -16.06 -7.77 13.45
N LYS A 82 -15.78 -6.51 13.85
CA LYS A 82 -15.46 -6.18 15.24
C LYS A 82 -16.56 -6.63 16.19
N SER A 83 -17.83 -6.35 15.86
CA SER A 83 -18.96 -6.77 16.70
C SER A 83 -19.05 -8.30 16.87
N CYS A 84 -18.67 -9.07 15.86
CA CYS A 84 -18.56 -10.51 15.98
C CYS A 84 -17.38 -10.93 16.85
N LEU A 85 -16.18 -10.34 16.63
CA LEU A 85 -14.98 -10.66 17.41
C LEU A 85 -15.12 -10.28 18.90
N ASP A 86 -15.91 -9.25 19.22
CA ASP A 86 -16.19 -8.85 20.61
C ASP A 86 -17.01 -9.91 21.38
N LEU A 87 -17.54 -10.95 20.71
CA LEU A 87 -18.14 -12.12 21.36
C LEU A 87 -17.10 -13.14 21.88
N LEU A 88 -15.81 -12.97 21.53
CA LEU A 88 -14.74 -13.79 22.09
C LEU A 88 -14.61 -13.54 23.60
N LYS A 89 -14.45 -14.60 24.38
CA LYS A 89 -14.26 -14.53 25.84
C LYS A 89 -12.82 -14.16 26.24
N VAL A 90 -11.90 -14.22 25.31
CA VAL A 90 -10.48 -13.89 25.50
C VAL A 90 -10.09 -12.70 24.63
N LYS A 91 -8.98 -12.04 24.98
CA LYS A 91 -8.46 -10.92 24.19
C LYS A 91 -8.09 -11.36 22.78
N TYR A 92 -8.30 -10.48 21.80
CA TYR A 92 -7.88 -10.73 20.42
C TYR A 92 -7.03 -9.55 19.91
N TYR A 93 -6.19 -9.85 18.89
CA TYR A 93 -5.32 -8.89 18.22
C TYR A 93 -5.49 -9.07 16.71
N VAL A 94 -5.60 -7.97 15.99
CA VAL A 94 -5.97 -7.98 14.57
C VAL A 94 -4.87 -7.33 13.73
N ALA A 95 -4.42 -8.03 12.69
CA ALA A 95 -3.58 -7.47 11.63
C ALA A 95 -4.42 -7.16 10.38
N LEU A 96 -3.95 -6.23 9.57
CA LEU A 96 -4.54 -5.89 8.27
C LEU A 96 -4.24 -7.00 7.24
N GLY A 97 -5.21 -7.26 6.36
CA GLY A 97 -5.02 -8.01 5.13
C GLY A 97 -5.02 -7.10 3.89
N ASN A 98 -4.86 -7.70 2.72
CA ASN A 98 -4.87 -6.92 1.49
C ASN A 98 -6.26 -6.41 1.11
N HIS A 99 -7.33 -7.04 1.57
CA HIS A 99 -8.69 -6.57 1.35
C HIS A 99 -8.97 -5.27 2.12
N GLU A 100 -8.42 -5.08 3.31
CA GLU A 100 -8.52 -3.84 4.07
C GLU A 100 -7.64 -2.72 3.53
N THR A 101 -6.59 -3.04 2.75
CA THR A 101 -5.62 -2.04 2.30
C THR A 101 -5.81 -1.63 0.85
N LYS A 102 -6.14 -2.57 -0.03
CA LYS A 102 -6.16 -2.40 -1.48
C LYS A 102 -7.33 -1.53 -1.98
N TRP A 103 -8.48 -1.60 -1.30
CA TRP A 103 -9.70 -0.86 -1.65
C TRP A 103 -10.22 -0.02 -0.49
N SER A 104 -9.33 0.40 0.39
CA SER A 104 -9.68 1.19 1.55
C SER A 104 -10.13 2.60 1.15
N ASP A 105 -11.40 2.90 1.36
CA ASP A 105 -11.97 4.23 1.23
C ASP A 105 -11.41 5.24 2.23
N SER A 106 -10.78 4.75 3.28
CA SER A 106 -10.19 5.55 4.36
C SER A 106 -8.66 5.61 4.30
N GLY A 107 -8.03 4.95 3.31
CA GLY A 107 -6.58 4.77 3.32
C GLY A 107 -6.11 4.07 4.59
N CYS A 108 -6.80 3.03 5.02
CA CYS A 108 -6.59 2.23 6.24
C CYS A 108 -6.86 2.94 7.57
N THR A 109 -7.18 4.24 7.60
CA THR A 109 -7.37 4.94 8.89
C THR A 109 -8.56 4.44 9.67
N ALA A 110 -9.64 3.96 9.00
CA ALA A 110 -10.79 3.36 9.65
C ALA A 110 -10.43 2.08 10.42
N PHE A 111 -9.53 1.26 9.87
CA PHE A 111 -9.04 0.07 10.57
C PHE A 111 -8.37 0.45 11.90
N GLY A 112 -7.48 1.44 11.87
CA GLY A 112 -6.80 1.92 13.07
C GLY A 112 -7.76 2.45 14.13
N GLU A 113 -8.83 3.14 13.73
CA GLU A 113 -9.87 3.65 14.61
C GLU A 113 -10.73 2.53 15.22
N ILE A 114 -11.05 1.48 14.45
CA ILE A 114 -11.91 0.37 14.87
C ILE A 114 -11.14 -0.62 15.75
N PHE A 115 -9.90 -0.98 15.38
CA PHE A 115 -9.12 -2.03 16.05
C PHE A 115 -7.98 -1.52 16.93
N GLY A 116 -7.81 -0.19 17.03
CA GLY A 116 -6.85 0.44 17.95
C GLY A 116 -5.45 0.69 17.36
N GLY A 117 -5.26 0.47 16.06
CA GLY A 117 -4.00 0.74 15.33
C GLY A 117 -3.80 -0.21 14.17
N GLU A 118 -2.92 0.17 13.23
CA GLU A 118 -2.50 -0.70 12.11
C GLU A 118 -1.38 -1.67 12.52
N ARG A 119 -0.85 -1.50 13.72
CA ARG A 119 0.19 -2.32 14.36
C ARG A 119 -0.24 -2.68 15.77
N PHE A 120 0.22 -3.83 16.25
CA PHE A 120 0.10 -4.17 17.66
C PHE A 120 1.38 -4.83 18.17
N ASP A 121 1.64 -4.69 19.48
CA ASP A 121 2.62 -5.48 20.19
C ASP A 121 2.12 -5.86 21.59
N PHE A 122 2.54 -7.02 22.04
CA PHE A 122 2.32 -7.44 23.41
C PHE A 122 3.33 -8.50 23.83
N GLU A 123 3.56 -8.60 25.12
CA GLU A 123 4.35 -9.66 25.73
C GLU A 123 3.44 -10.67 26.42
N HIS A 124 3.67 -11.95 26.19
CA HIS A 124 2.92 -13.02 26.81
C HIS A 124 3.82 -14.19 27.20
N LYS A 125 3.87 -14.52 28.48
CA LYS A 125 4.64 -15.65 29.06
C LYS A 125 6.06 -15.80 28.49
N GLY A 126 6.77 -14.67 28.36
CA GLY A 126 8.15 -14.61 27.87
C GLY A 126 8.33 -14.61 26.36
N PHE A 127 7.28 -14.41 25.58
CA PHE A 127 7.30 -14.17 24.15
C PHE A 127 6.88 -12.75 23.82
N LEU A 128 7.52 -12.14 22.82
CA LEU A 128 7.07 -10.91 22.20
C LEU A 128 6.30 -11.24 20.92
N PHE A 129 5.10 -10.67 20.78
CA PHE A 129 4.29 -10.71 19.56
C PHE A 129 4.27 -9.33 18.92
N LEU A 130 4.53 -9.26 17.60
CA LEU A 130 4.48 -8.04 16.81
C LEU A 130 3.60 -8.26 15.59
N GLY A 131 2.50 -7.51 15.49
CA GLY A 131 1.64 -7.48 14.30
C GLY A 131 1.89 -6.21 13.49
N PHE A 132 2.00 -6.34 12.17
CA PHE A 132 2.27 -5.23 11.25
C PHE A 132 1.58 -5.43 9.91
N ASN A 133 1.43 -4.33 9.18
CA ASN A 133 0.84 -4.33 7.84
C ASN A 133 1.85 -4.84 6.80
N SER A 134 1.44 -5.78 5.98
CA SER A 134 2.20 -6.26 4.82
C SER A 134 1.40 -6.19 3.51
N GLY A 135 0.16 -5.71 3.57
CA GLY A 135 -0.70 -5.60 2.40
C GLY A 135 -0.33 -4.41 1.51
N PRO A 136 -0.72 -4.45 0.23
CA PRO A 136 -0.53 -3.32 -0.66
C PRO A 136 -1.49 -2.19 -0.29
N LEU A 137 -1.00 -0.97 -0.15
CA LEU A 137 -1.86 0.19 0.01
C LEU A 137 -2.24 0.77 -1.36
N MET A 138 -3.52 1.11 -1.54
CA MET A 138 -4.02 1.82 -2.71
C MET A 138 -3.59 1.19 -4.05
N ARG A 139 -3.89 -0.10 -4.24
CA ARG A 139 -3.80 -0.78 -5.54
C ARG A 139 -2.41 -1.26 -5.98
N MET A 140 -1.43 -1.28 -5.10
CA MET A 140 -0.17 -1.96 -5.41
C MET A 140 -0.41 -3.43 -5.80
N ALA A 141 0.44 -3.97 -6.66
CA ALA A 141 0.35 -5.37 -7.08
C ALA A 141 0.81 -6.34 -5.99
N TYR A 142 1.92 -6.04 -5.36
CA TYR A 142 2.51 -6.79 -4.25
C TYR A 142 2.24 -6.10 -2.92
N GLY A 143 2.37 -6.86 -1.85
CA GLY A 143 2.49 -6.31 -0.50
C GLY A 143 3.76 -5.47 -0.36
N HIS A 144 3.77 -4.59 0.62
CA HIS A 144 4.91 -3.76 0.97
C HIS A 144 4.91 -3.48 2.48
N VAL A 145 6.06 -3.66 3.12
CA VAL A 145 6.23 -3.26 4.52
C VAL A 145 6.95 -1.91 4.55
N VAL A 146 6.21 -0.88 4.93
CA VAL A 146 6.73 0.49 4.89
C VAL A 146 7.92 0.70 5.83
N PRO A 147 8.88 1.57 5.49
CA PRO A 147 10.11 1.75 6.26
C PRO A 147 9.88 2.08 7.75
N GLN A 148 8.84 2.83 8.08
CA GLN A 148 8.50 3.16 9.47
C GLN A 148 8.02 1.95 10.28
N ASP A 149 7.45 0.92 9.64
CA ASP A 149 7.05 -0.32 10.31
C ASP A 149 8.26 -1.22 10.57
N ILE A 150 9.17 -1.31 9.61
CA ILE A 150 10.45 -2.03 9.80
C ILE A 150 11.24 -1.41 10.96
N ARG A 151 11.34 -0.07 11.02
CA ARG A 151 11.99 0.61 12.16
C ARG A 151 11.28 0.33 13.49
N TRP A 152 9.97 0.45 13.52
CA TRP A 152 9.18 0.18 14.73
C TRP A 152 9.39 -1.25 15.25
N MET A 153 9.38 -2.25 14.36
CA MET A 153 9.66 -3.64 14.74
C MET A 153 11.05 -3.81 15.35
N THR A 154 12.07 -3.28 14.69
CA THR A 154 13.46 -3.40 15.17
C THR A 154 13.68 -2.67 16.50
N GLU A 155 13.14 -1.48 16.67
CA GLU A 155 13.18 -0.74 17.93
C GLU A 155 12.45 -1.48 19.06
N ARG A 156 11.28 -2.07 18.76
CA ARG A 156 10.51 -2.82 19.76
C ARG A 156 11.23 -4.10 20.18
N MET A 157 11.80 -4.85 19.23
CA MET A 157 12.63 -6.03 19.50
C MET A 157 13.91 -5.66 20.26
N SER A 158 14.55 -4.55 19.92
CA SER A 158 15.73 -4.05 20.63
C SER A 158 15.43 -3.76 22.09
N ARG A 159 14.33 -3.05 22.38
CA ARG A 159 13.87 -2.79 23.77
C ARG A 159 13.57 -4.08 24.52
N TYR A 160 12.87 -5.03 23.90
CA TYR A 160 12.55 -6.34 24.50
C TYR A 160 13.81 -7.14 24.84
N ASN A 161 14.85 -7.03 24.04
CA ASN A 161 16.14 -7.66 24.24
C ASN A 161 17.13 -6.79 25.02
N THR A 162 16.70 -5.68 25.63
CA THR A 162 17.53 -4.74 26.42
C THR A 162 18.76 -4.25 25.63
N GLY A 163 18.58 -3.89 24.37
CA GLY A 163 19.63 -3.42 23.45
C GLY A 163 20.58 -4.50 22.94
N ASN A 164 20.43 -5.76 23.34
CA ASN A 164 21.29 -6.86 22.86
C ASN A 164 20.47 -7.85 21.99
N PRO A 165 20.53 -7.77 20.65
CA PRO A 165 19.80 -8.67 19.76
C PRO A 165 20.20 -10.14 19.90
N ARG A 166 21.40 -10.43 20.44
CA ARG A 166 21.85 -11.81 20.69
C ARG A 166 21.20 -12.47 21.90
N LYS A 167 20.46 -11.72 22.72
CA LYS A 167 19.58 -12.34 23.72
C LYS A 167 18.61 -13.28 23.04
N ASN A 168 18.34 -14.39 23.68
CA ASN A 168 17.55 -15.47 23.10
C ASN A 168 16.05 -15.36 23.46
N ASN A 169 15.55 -14.14 23.68
CA ASN A 169 14.12 -13.93 23.95
C ASN A 169 13.31 -14.19 22.68
N PRO A 170 12.33 -15.08 22.71
CA PRO A 170 11.59 -15.48 21.53
C PRO A 170 10.65 -14.39 21.05
N VAL A 171 10.58 -14.23 19.72
CA VAL A 171 9.69 -13.29 19.03
C VAL A 171 8.81 -14.06 18.04
N ILE A 172 7.53 -13.73 18.00
CA ILE A 172 6.59 -14.17 16.96
C ILE A 172 6.11 -12.94 16.20
N LEU A 173 6.22 -13.00 14.89
CA LEU A 173 5.79 -11.95 13.97
C LEU A 173 4.45 -12.34 13.35
N VAL A 174 3.52 -11.39 13.26
CA VAL A 174 2.16 -11.60 12.78
C VAL A 174 1.91 -10.65 11.62
N THR A 175 1.54 -11.20 10.49
CA THR A 175 1.31 -10.48 9.25
C THR A 175 0.22 -11.19 8.44
N HIS A 176 -0.20 -10.64 7.31
CA HIS A 176 -1.13 -11.33 6.43
C HIS A 176 -0.40 -12.03 5.27
N TYR A 177 0.39 -11.26 4.49
CA TYR A 177 1.17 -11.82 3.38
C TYR A 177 2.36 -12.64 3.87
N PRO A 178 2.73 -13.72 3.14
CA PRO A 178 4.03 -14.37 3.34
C PRO A 178 5.18 -13.43 2.94
N MET A 179 6.29 -13.48 3.67
CA MET A 179 7.50 -12.71 3.37
C MET A 179 8.32 -13.39 2.29
N THR A 180 7.75 -13.49 1.09
CA THR A 180 8.38 -14.17 -0.07
C THR A 180 8.40 -13.27 -1.29
N GLU A 181 9.36 -13.54 -2.18
CA GLU A 181 9.39 -12.96 -3.53
C GLU A 181 8.07 -13.24 -4.27
N GLY A 182 7.47 -12.23 -4.84
CA GLY A 182 6.18 -12.32 -5.51
C GLY A 182 4.95 -12.03 -4.63
N ASP A 183 5.11 -12.00 -3.31
CA ASP A 183 4.05 -11.62 -2.37
C ASP A 183 4.31 -10.25 -1.74
N VAL A 184 5.54 -10.00 -1.27
CA VAL A 184 5.96 -8.72 -0.70
C VAL A 184 7.21 -8.23 -1.42
N ASP A 185 7.17 -7.04 -1.98
CA ASP A 185 8.24 -6.51 -2.83
C ASP A 185 9.56 -6.29 -2.08
N ASN A 186 9.51 -5.88 -0.83
CA ASN A 186 10.67 -5.65 0.04
C ASN A 186 10.85 -6.71 1.14
N TRP A 187 10.42 -7.97 0.88
CA TRP A 187 10.53 -9.10 1.82
C TRP A 187 11.94 -9.26 2.40
N TYR A 188 12.99 -9.03 1.59
CA TYR A 188 14.40 -9.15 1.99
C TYR A 188 14.81 -8.08 3.02
N GLU A 189 14.27 -6.87 2.94
CA GLU A 189 14.51 -5.81 3.94
C GLU A 189 13.92 -6.19 5.30
N VAL A 190 12.72 -6.80 5.29
CA VAL A 190 12.07 -7.28 6.50
C VAL A 190 12.86 -8.43 7.12
N THR A 191 13.20 -9.46 6.32
CA THR A 191 13.94 -10.63 6.83
C THR A 191 15.32 -10.23 7.35
N ASP A 192 16.05 -9.34 6.68
CA ASP A 192 17.35 -8.85 7.14
C ASP A 192 17.22 -8.02 8.44
N ALA A 193 16.20 -7.17 8.54
CA ALA A 193 16.00 -6.33 9.72
C ALA A 193 15.66 -7.14 10.99
N VAL A 194 14.90 -8.22 10.85
CA VAL A 194 14.49 -9.06 11.98
C VAL A 194 15.47 -10.19 12.30
N ARG A 195 16.30 -10.60 11.34
CA ARG A 195 17.24 -11.73 11.42
C ARG A 195 18.16 -11.72 12.65
N PRO A 196 18.70 -10.58 13.14
CA PRO A 196 19.54 -10.57 14.34
C PRO A 196 18.83 -11.07 15.60
N TYR A 197 17.50 -11.09 15.62
CA TYR A 197 16.67 -11.46 16.76
C TYR A 197 16.27 -12.94 16.70
N ASN A 198 15.76 -13.46 17.83
CA ASN A 198 15.30 -14.83 17.94
C ASN A 198 13.85 -14.98 17.44
N ILE A 199 13.66 -14.88 16.13
CA ILE A 199 12.35 -15.07 15.52
C ILE A 199 12.01 -16.55 15.51
N ARG A 200 10.94 -16.94 16.17
CA ARG A 200 10.48 -18.33 16.27
C ARG A 200 9.49 -18.69 15.17
N LEU A 201 8.65 -17.72 14.76
CA LEU A 201 7.64 -17.96 13.75
C LEU A 201 7.14 -16.64 13.17
N PHE A 202 6.89 -16.61 11.85
CA PHE A 202 5.95 -15.71 11.21
C PHE A 202 4.60 -16.42 11.09
N ILE A 203 3.52 -15.73 11.43
CA ILE A 203 2.15 -16.24 11.34
C ILE A 203 1.37 -15.37 10.35
N GLY A 204 0.76 -15.98 9.33
CA GLY A 204 0.01 -15.27 8.30
C GLY A 204 -1.20 -16.04 7.76
N GLY A 205 -1.84 -15.48 6.71
CA GLY A 205 -2.99 -16.01 5.98
C GLY A 205 -2.78 -15.99 4.48
N HIS A 206 -3.70 -15.32 3.75
CA HIS A 206 -3.64 -14.97 2.34
C HIS A 206 -3.91 -16.11 1.33
N TYR A 207 -3.32 -17.28 1.51
CA TYR A 207 -3.49 -18.36 0.53
C TYR A 207 -4.66 -19.30 0.82
N HIS A 208 -5.46 -19.02 1.84
CA HIS A 208 -6.63 -19.82 2.27
C HIS A 208 -6.32 -21.29 2.54
N ARG A 209 -5.04 -21.65 2.76
CA ARG A 209 -4.60 -23.02 3.01
C ARG A 209 -3.38 -23.07 3.92
N ASN A 210 -3.23 -24.17 4.63
CA ASN A 210 -2.07 -24.41 5.46
C ASN A 210 -0.79 -24.54 4.62
N ARG A 211 0.24 -23.76 4.99
CA ARG A 211 1.59 -23.87 4.41
C ARG A 211 2.65 -23.69 5.50
N ASP A 212 3.66 -24.55 5.46
CA ASP A 212 4.93 -24.39 6.19
C ASP A 212 5.95 -23.80 5.21
N LEU A 213 6.48 -22.63 5.53
CA LEU A 213 7.35 -21.83 4.68
C LEU A 213 8.64 -21.48 5.41
N ARG A 214 9.63 -21.04 4.64
CA ARG A 214 10.91 -20.50 5.16
C ARG A 214 11.18 -19.18 4.45
N TYR A 215 11.31 -18.10 5.26
CA TYR A 215 11.63 -16.76 4.79
C TYR A 215 13.12 -16.53 5.07
N ASP A 216 13.98 -16.81 4.08
CA ASP A 216 15.44 -16.87 4.26
C ASP A 216 15.86 -17.70 5.47
N GLY A 217 15.27 -18.88 5.60
CA GLY A 217 15.48 -19.80 6.71
C GLY A 217 14.61 -19.53 7.96
N ILE A 218 14.04 -18.36 8.11
CA ILE A 218 13.14 -18.04 9.24
C ILE A 218 11.82 -18.78 9.07
N PRO A 219 11.33 -19.53 10.08
CA PRO A 219 10.09 -20.28 9.98
C PRO A 219 8.87 -19.37 9.76
N GLY A 220 7.99 -19.79 8.85
CA GLY A 220 6.72 -19.12 8.57
C GLY A 220 5.58 -20.07 8.37
N ILE A 221 4.40 -19.68 8.76
CA ILE A 221 3.18 -20.45 8.63
C ILE A 221 2.08 -19.59 8.03
N LEU A 222 1.36 -20.16 7.06
CA LEU A 222 0.07 -19.66 6.62
C LEU A 222 -1.02 -20.63 7.07
N MET A 223 -2.10 -20.08 7.58
CA MET A 223 -3.27 -20.85 8.02
C MET A 223 -4.34 -20.85 6.93
N ARG A 224 -5.15 -21.91 6.88
CA ARG A 224 -6.36 -21.93 6.07
C ARG A 224 -7.31 -20.81 6.45
N SER A 225 -8.13 -20.35 5.48
CA SER A 225 -9.17 -19.36 5.75
C SER A 225 -10.22 -19.85 6.76
N ASN A 226 -10.90 -18.91 7.40
CA ASN A 226 -12.03 -19.23 8.28
C ASN A 226 -13.25 -19.73 7.49
N LEU A 227 -13.33 -19.46 6.19
CA LEU A 227 -14.47 -19.81 5.34
C LEU A 227 -14.72 -21.32 5.27
N ARG A 228 -16.00 -21.67 5.11
CA ARG A 228 -16.43 -23.05 4.85
C ARG A 228 -15.88 -23.57 3.53
N ASP A 229 -15.48 -24.84 3.53
CA ASP A 229 -15.17 -25.58 2.30
C ASP A 229 -16.45 -26.16 1.68
N LYS A 230 -16.29 -27.00 0.65
CA LYS A 230 -17.41 -27.71 -0.01
C LYS A 230 -18.26 -28.57 0.93
N ASP A 231 -17.73 -28.96 2.09
CA ASP A 231 -18.40 -29.73 3.13
C ASP A 231 -19.08 -28.86 4.20
N GLU A 232 -19.26 -27.57 3.95
CA GLU A 232 -19.93 -26.58 4.80
C GLU A 232 -19.30 -26.41 6.21
N LYS A 233 -17.99 -26.71 6.35
CA LYS A 233 -17.28 -26.60 7.62
C LYS A 233 -16.23 -25.52 7.60
N PRO A 234 -16.42 -24.41 8.31
CA PRO A 234 -15.38 -23.42 8.59
C PRO A 234 -14.30 -24.00 9.51
N GLY A 235 -13.19 -23.28 9.65
CA GLY A 235 -12.12 -23.70 10.54
C GLY A 235 -11.14 -22.60 10.87
N TYR A 236 -10.23 -22.90 11.80
CA TYR A 236 -9.25 -21.96 12.33
C TYR A 236 -8.00 -22.72 12.81
N GLY A 237 -6.96 -21.96 13.17
CA GLY A 237 -5.72 -22.50 13.74
C GLY A 237 -5.75 -22.56 15.25
N ILE A 238 -5.05 -23.54 15.85
CA ILE A 238 -4.73 -23.58 17.28
C ILE A 238 -3.22 -23.78 17.41
N TYR A 239 -2.61 -22.99 18.28
CA TYR A 239 -1.20 -23.06 18.62
C TYR A 239 -1.05 -23.45 20.09
N GLU A 240 -0.21 -24.44 20.36
CA GLU A 240 0.16 -24.84 21.69
C GLU A 240 1.66 -24.61 21.87
N ILE A 241 2.00 -23.67 22.73
CA ILE A 241 3.38 -23.39 23.12
C ILE A 241 3.70 -24.25 24.32
N THR A 242 4.67 -25.13 24.14
CA THR A 242 5.21 -25.97 25.20
C THR A 242 6.56 -25.44 25.67
N LYS A 243 7.24 -26.15 26.55
CA LYS A 243 8.57 -25.77 27.03
C LYS A 243 9.62 -25.73 25.90
N ASP A 244 9.46 -26.56 24.89
CA ASP A 244 10.47 -26.83 23.84
C ASP A 244 9.94 -26.71 22.40
N SER A 245 8.63 -26.52 22.21
CA SER A 245 8.01 -26.59 20.90
C SER A 245 6.82 -25.65 20.73
N ILE A 246 6.57 -25.24 19.49
CA ILE A 246 5.31 -24.65 19.01
C ILE A 246 4.60 -25.73 18.21
N LEU A 247 3.47 -26.20 18.69
CA LEU A 247 2.64 -27.20 18.01
C LEU A 247 1.48 -26.49 17.32
N VAL A 248 1.26 -26.79 16.03
CA VAL A 248 0.26 -26.12 15.19
C VAL A 248 -0.80 -27.09 14.72
N TYR A 249 -2.05 -26.73 14.97
CA TYR A 249 -3.20 -27.55 14.62
C TYR A 249 -4.18 -26.76 13.75
N THR A 250 -4.88 -27.47 12.90
CA THR A 250 -6.12 -26.99 12.27
C THR A 250 -7.31 -27.58 13.05
N GLN A 251 -8.28 -26.72 13.36
CA GLN A 251 -9.55 -27.08 13.95
C GLN A 251 -10.66 -26.76 12.97
N ARG A 252 -11.45 -27.75 12.59
CA ARG A 252 -12.67 -27.59 11.80
C ARG A 252 -13.89 -27.78 12.68
N ILE A 253 -14.99 -27.10 12.36
CA ILE A 253 -16.21 -27.19 13.16
C ILE A 253 -16.73 -28.63 13.19
N GLY A 254 -16.94 -29.14 14.42
CA GLY A 254 -17.44 -30.52 14.64
C GLY A 254 -16.40 -31.61 14.41
N GLU A 255 -15.15 -31.29 14.19
CA GLU A 255 -14.05 -32.25 14.03
C GLU A 255 -13.01 -32.14 15.16
N PRO A 256 -12.26 -33.18 15.48
CA PRO A 256 -11.11 -33.07 16.38
C PRO A 256 -10.00 -32.22 15.73
N LYS A 257 -9.25 -31.49 16.56
CA LYS A 257 -8.09 -30.74 16.06
C LYS A 257 -7.04 -31.69 15.47
N LYS A 258 -6.46 -31.29 14.31
CA LYS A 258 -5.44 -32.07 13.60
C LYS A 258 -4.11 -31.33 13.61
N LYS A 259 -3.07 -31.93 14.22
CA LYS A 259 -1.69 -31.38 14.15
C LYS A 259 -1.15 -31.53 12.73
N TRP A 260 -0.51 -30.46 12.21
CA TRP A 260 0.08 -30.49 10.88
C TRP A 260 1.47 -29.83 10.80
N ALA A 261 1.88 -29.04 11.81
CA ALA A 261 3.24 -28.51 11.91
C ALA A 261 3.73 -28.49 13.36
N ALA A 262 5.05 -28.44 13.52
CA ALA A 262 5.71 -28.25 14.79
C ALA A 262 7.07 -27.56 14.60
N PHE A 263 7.42 -26.65 15.51
CA PHE A 263 8.68 -25.91 15.50
C PHE A 263 9.37 -26.02 16.85
N SER A 264 10.67 -26.30 16.84
CA SER A 264 11.48 -26.35 18.04
C SER A 264 11.70 -24.94 18.60
N LEU A 265 11.65 -24.79 19.91
CA LEU A 265 12.03 -23.56 20.64
C LEU A 265 13.51 -23.59 21.07
N THR A 266 14.17 -24.74 20.94
CA THR A 266 15.57 -24.94 21.33
C THR A 266 16.55 -24.87 20.17
N GLU A 267 16.11 -25.24 18.95
CA GLU A 267 16.93 -25.20 17.75
C GLU A 267 16.97 -23.82 17.11
N SER A 268 18.05 -23.53 16.37
CA SER A 268 18.15 -22.35 15.49
C SER A 268 17.85 -22.79 14.06
N TYR A 269 16.91 -22.13 13.41
CA TYR A 269 16.50 -22.45 12.05
C TYR A 269 17.25 -21.64 10.98
N TYR A 270 17.95 -20.57 11.37
CA TYR A 270 18.64 -19.66 10.45
C TYR A 270 19.87 -19.04 11.11
N ASP A 271 20.81 -18.59 10.28
CA ASP A 271 21.95 -17.82 10.73
C ASP A 271 21.52 -16.37 11.04
N ARG A 272 21.67 -15.98 12.29
CA ARG A 272 21.31 -14.64 12.78
C ARG A 272 22.30 -13.56 12.34
N ASN A 273 23.46 -13.91 11.80
CA ASN A 273 24.45 -13.01 11.22
C ASN A 273 24.42 -13.03 9.68
N GLY A 274 23.57 -13.89 9.09
CA GLY A 274 23.38 -13.99 7.64
C GLY A 274 22.66 -12.78 7.05
N LYS A 275 22.43 -12.88 5.77
CA LYS A 275 21.61 -11.94 4.98
C LYS A 275 20.64 -12.72 4.13
N ALA A 276 19.67 -12.05 3.55
CA ALA A 276 18.77 -12.65 2.56
C ALA A 276 19.57 -13.28 1.42
N ASP A 277 19.11 -14.44 0.95
CA ASP A 277 19.78 -15.16 -0.16
C ASP A 277 19.59 -14.45 -1.51
N LYS A 278 18.51 -13.68 -1.64
CA LYS A 278 18.16 -12.96 -2.86
C LYS A 278 17.93 -11.48 -2.58
N TYR A 279 18.46 -10.67 -3.46
CA TYR A 279 18.29 -9.21 -3.49
C TYR A 279 17.88 -8.77 -4.89
N PRO A 280 17.30 -7.55 -5.03
CA PRO A 280 16.99 -7.01 -6.35
C PRO A 280 18.23 -7.03 -7.26
N ASP A 281 18.05 -7.46 -8.52
CA ASP A 281 19.11 -7.42 -9.51
C ASP A 281 19.19 -6.03 -10.17
N PHE A 282 20.31 -5.35 -9.94
CA PHE A 282 20.62 -4.04 -10.51
C PHE A 282 21.52 -4.13 -11.77
N SER A 283 21.68 -5.31 -12.37
CA SER A 283 22.56 -5.51 -13.55
C SER A 283 22.16 -4.62 -14.74
N VAL A 284 20.87 -4.37 -14.91
CA VAL A 284 20.31 -3.46 -15.94
C VAL A 284 20.89 -2.05 -15.86
N ASN A 285 21.28 -1.56 -14.68
CA ASN A 285 21.88 -0.23 -14.52
C ASN A 285 23.31 -0.17 -15.11
N LYS A 286 23.98 -1.31 -15.27
CA LYS A 286 25.29 -1.40 -15.94
C LYS A 286 25.13 -1.42 -17.47
N GLU A 287 24.08 -2.08 -17.95
CA GLU A 287 23.74 -2.10 -19.39
C GLU A 287 23.41 -0.69 -19.90
N TYR A 288 22.65 0.09 -19.09
CA TYR A 288 22.26 1.46 -19.44
C TYR A 288 23.03 2.49 -18.58
N ALA A 289 24.37 2.41 -18.60
CA ALA A 289 25.24 3.24 -17.76
C ALA A 289 25.17 4.76 -18.04
N GLN A 290 24.50 5.18 -19.13
CA GLN A 290 24.21 6.57 -19.47
C GLN A 290 23.13 7.21 -18.58
N VAL A 291 22.32 6.41 -17.84
CA VAL A 291 21.35 6.89 -16.86
C VAL A 291 22.04 6.98 -15.50
N LYS A 292 21.90 8.13 -14.83
CA LYS A 292 22.52 8.37 -13.52
C LYS A 292 21.51 9.00 -12.57
N GLU A 293 21.55 8.59 -11.33
CA GLU A 293 20.89 9.28 -10.23
C GLU A 293 21.64 10.59 -9.97
N GLN A 294 21.00 11.72 -10.26
CA GLN A 294 21.56 13.02 -9.94
C GLN A 294 21.53 13.26 -8.43
N TRP A 295 20.47 12.85 -7.80
CA TRP A 295 20.30 12.74 -6.35
C TRP A 295 19.20 11.73 -6.01
N LEU A 296 19.32 11.14 -4.84
CA LEU A 296 18.36 10.22 -4.25
C LEU A 296 18.23 10.55 -2.76
N VAL A 297 16.99 10.69 -2.28
CA VAL A 297 16.67 10.94 -0.86
C VAL A 297 15.80 9.80 -0.36
N GLN A 298 16.17 9.23 0.79
CA GLN A 298 15.36 8.26 1.51
C GLN A 298 14.61 8.99 2.65
N THR A 299 13.28 9.06 2.57
CA THR A 299 12.47 9.78 3.57
C THR A 299 12.26 8.99 4.85
N GLY A 300 12.36 7.67 4.75
CA GLY A 300 12.11 6.75 5.85
C GLY A 300 10.62 6.56 6.18
N ALA A 301 9.73 6.99 5.29
CA ALA A 301 8.29 6.72 5.33
C ALA A 301 7.82 6.27 3.95
N GLY A 302 6.78 5.47 3.86
CA GLY A 302 6.19 5.07 2.59
C GLY A 302 5.68 6.26 1.78
N ILE A 303 5.84 6.22 0.44
CA ILE A 303 5.34 7.26 -0.46
C ILE A 303 4.46 6.62 -1.53
N TYR A 304 3.21 7.08 -1.64
CA TYR A 304 2.22 6.54 -2.59
C TYR A 304 1.85 7.52 -3.70
N CYS A 305 2.22 8.79 -3.56
CA CYS A 305 1.91 9.84 -4.51
C CYS A 305 3.07 10.08 -5.51
N SER A 306 2.73 10.60 -6.68
CA SER A 306 3.72 11.19 -7.58
C SER A 306 4.20 12.54 -7.04
N PRO A 307 5.42 12.98 -7.38
CA PRO A 307 5.89 14.30 -6.96
C PRO A 307 5.19 15.42 -7.75
N ALA A 308 4.95 16.57 -7.10
CA ALA A 308 4.59 17.81 -7.79
C ALA A 308 5.81 18.73 -7.92
N VAL A 309 5.88 19.51 -8.98
CA VAL A 309 7.04 20.37 -9.25
C VAL A 309 6.59 21.76 -9.68
N GLU A 310 7.17 22.78 -9.08
CA GLU A 310 7.09 24.15 -9.55
C GLU A 310 8.44 24.83 -9.39
N LYS A 311 8.94 25.44 -10.48
CA LYS A 311 10.24 26.14 -10.52
C LYS A 311 11.40 25.24 -10.05
N ASP A 312 11.96 25.54 -8.91
CA ASP A 312 13.14 24.89 -8.31
C ASP A 312 12.79 23.93 -7.15
N LYS A 313 11.51 23.61 -6.95
CA LYS A 313 11.03 22.81 -5.81
C LYS A 313 10.23 21.59 -6.24
N VAL A 314 10.39 20.54 -5.45
CA VAL A 314 9.66 19.28 -5.54
C VAL A 314 8.87 19.08 -4.26
N PHE A 315 7.60 18.73 -4.36
CA PHE A 315 6.69 18.50 -3.24
C PHE A 315 6.22 17.05 -3.23
N VAL A 316 6.38 16.39 -2.09
CA VAL A 316 6.06 14.96 -1.91
C VAL A 316 5.31 14.75 -0.61
N GLY A 317 4.18 14.07 -0.69
CA GLY A 317 3.43 13.59 0.48
C GLY A 317 3.87 12.21 0.91
N ASP A 318 3.78 11.88 2.19
CA ASP A 318 4.15 10.57 2.71
C ASP A 318 3.08 9.93 3.63
N ASP A 319 3.33 8.68 3.98
CA ASP A 319 2.45 7.85 4.80
C ASP A 319 2.35 8.31 6.27
N MET A 320 3.30 9.11 6.73
CA MET A 320 3.27 9.72 8.07
C MET A 320 2.56 11.07 8.10
N GLY A 321 2.03 11.52 6.94
CA GLY A 321 1.28 12.76 6.80
C GLY A 321 2.16 14.00 6.60
N TYR A 322 3.43 13.85 6.26
CA TYR A 322 4.25 15.00 5.90
C TYR A 322 4.13 15.33 4.41
N LEU A 323 3.86 16.58 4.11
CA LEU A 323 4.19 17.18 2.82
C LEU A 323 5.56 17.85 2.94
N THR A 324 6.53 17.33 2.20
CA THR A 324 7.91 17.83 2.25
C THR A 324 8.30 18.48 0.92
N ALA A 325 8.93 19.66 0.99
CA ALA A 325 9.52 20.32 -0.15
C ALA A 325 11.03 20.06 -0.20
N TYR A 326 11.50 19.70 -1.39
CA TYR A 326 12.92 19.49 -1.69
C TYR A 326 13.40 20.44 -2.78
N ALA A 327 14.67 20.84 -2.72
CA ALA A 327 15.30 21.57 -3.80
C ALA A 327 15.50 20.65 -5.02
N LEU A 328 14.94 21.02 -6.16
CA LEU A 328 15.01 20.23 -7.40
C LEU A 328 16.47 19.96 -7.84
N LYS A 329 17.40 20.89 -7.57
CA LYS A 329 18.80 20.81 -7.97
C LYS A 329 19.55 19.63 -7.33
N ASN A 330 19.27 19.31 -6.04
CA ASN A 330 20.11 18.41 -5.25
C ASN A 330 19.36 17.59 -4.18
N GLY A 331 18.01 17.60 -4.17
CA GLY A 331 17.22 16.87 -3.21
C GLY A 331 17.27 17.37 -1.76
N LYS A 332 17.91 18.54 -1.50
CA LYS A 332 17.97 19.08 -0.14
C LYS A 332 16.57 19.42 0.36
N LYS A 333 16.20 18.92 1.54
CA LYS A 333 14.97 19.29 2.23
C LYS A 333 14.95 20.78 2.52
N LEU A 334 13.90 21.46 2.11
CA LEU A 334 13.68 22.89 2.32
C LEU A 334 12.79 23.15 3.52
N TRP A 335 11.63 22.51 3.56
CA TRP A 335 10.66 22.57 4.63
C TRP A 335 9.78 21.32 4.65
N SER A 336 9.02 21.14 5.71
CA SER A 336 8.05 20.06 5.86
C SER A 336 6.86 20.56 6.66
N PHE A 337 5.67 20.19 6.22
CA PHE A 337 4.40 20.45 6.90
C PHE A 337 3.78 19.12 7.28
N GLN A 338 3.25 18.98 8.49
CA GLN A 338 2.58 17.76 8.94
C GLN A 338 1.06 17.96 8.97
N SER A 339 0.32 17.17 8.19
CA SER A 339 -1.13 16.99 8.31
C SER A 339 -1.46 15.98 9.42
N GLY A 340 -2.74 15.78 9.70
CA GLY A 340 -3.16 14.90 10.81
C GLY A 340 -2.99 13.40 10.54
N LYS A 341 -2.97 12.98 9.25
CA LYS A 341 -2.86 11.59 8.80
C LYS A 341 -2.15 11.54 7.45
N ARG A 342 -1.98 10.34 6.89
CA ARG A 342 -1.25 10.08 5.63
C ARG A 342 -1.73 10.91 4.44
N ILE A 343 -0.77 11.19 3.54
CA ILE A 343 -1.00 11.85 2.25
C ILE A 343 -0.76 10.81 1.16
N VAL A 344 -1.84 10.36 0.52
CA VAL A 344 -1.81 9.31 -0.52
C VAL A 344 -1.97 9.93 -1.91
N GLY A 345 -2.90 10.89 -2.05
CA GLY A 345 -3.16 11.57 -3.31
C GLY A 345 -1.99 12.44 -3.77
N THR A 346 -1.74 12.44 -5.07
CA THR A 346 -0.71 13.29 -5.68
C THR A 346 -1.04 14.77 -5.48
N PRO A 347 -0.14 15.57 -4.86
CA PRO A 347 -0.33 17.01 -4.73
C PRO A 347 -0.24 17.73 -6.08
N ALA A 348 -0.77 18.93 -6.15
CA ALA A 348 -0.55 19.83 -7.28
C ALA A 348 -0.05 21.18 -6.79
N VAL A 349 0.72 21.89 -7.62
CA VAL A 349 1.27 23.21 -7.30
C VAL A 349 1.10 24.14 -8.49
N SER A 350 0.65 25.35 -8.22
CA SER A 350 0.53 26.42 -9.20
C SER A 350 0.55 27.77 -8.49
N GLU A 351 1.12 28.79 -9.13
CA GLU A 351 1.14 30.17 -8.64
C GLU A 351 1.71 30.31 -7.21
N GLY A 352 2.67 29.43 -6.88
CA GLY A 352 3.31 29.44 -5.55
C GLY A 352 2.45 28.84 -4.43
N ILE A 353 1.37 28.14 -4.74
CA ILE A 353 0.50 27.46 -3.77
C ILE A 353 0.48 25.97 -4.09
N VAL A 354 0.80 25.13 -3.10
CA VAL A 354 0.68 23.67 -3.18
C VAL A 354 -0.61 23.22 -2.51
N VAL A 355 -1.39 22.40 -3.22
CA VAL A 355 -2.69 21.88 -2.76
C VAL A 355 -2.60 20.35 -2.68
N PHE A 356 -3.11 19.76 -1.60
CA PHE A 356 -3.17 18.32 -1.41
C PHE A 356 -4.30 17.89 -0.49
N GLY A 357 -4.73 16.63 -0.61
CA GLY A 357 -5.65 15.96 0.30
C GLY A 357 -4.91 15.14 1.36
N SER A 358 -5.54 14.94 2.51
CA SER A 358 -5.03 14.06 3.57
C SER A 358 -6.14 13.16 4.11
N ALA A 359 -5.75 11.99 4.60
CA ALA A 359 -6.66 11.05 5.24
C ALA A 359 -7.23 11.57 6.58
N ASP A 360 -6.85 12.75 7.04
CA ASP A 360 -7.46 13.47 8.17
C ASP A 360 -8.73 14.25 7.80
N CYS A 361 -9.32 13.96 6.63
CA CYS A 361 -10.53 14.59 6.13
C CYS A 361 -10.38 16.08 5.79
N LYS A 362 -9.21 16.50 5.30
CA LYS A 362 -8.97 17.89 4.91
C LYS A 362 -8.25 17.98 3.57
N ILE A 363 -8.56 19.09 2.86
CA ILE A 363 -7.78 19.60 1.75
C ILE A 363 -6.98 20.79 2.29
N TYR A 364 -5.71 20.87 1.94
CA TYR A 364 -4.77 21.88 2.41
C TYR A 364 -4.25 22.73 1.25
N GLY A 365 -4.13 24.02 1.47
CA GLY A 365 -3.37 24.94 0.63
C GLY A 365 -2.21 25.53 1.43
N LEU A 366 -0.98 25.34 0.95
CA LEU A 366 0.23 25.85 1.59
C LEU A 366 0.97 26.79 0.66
N ASN A 367 1.67 27.76 1.25
CA ASN A 367 2.65 28.56 0.54
C ASN A 367 3.82 27.65 0.10
N ALA A 368 4.05 27.52 -1.21
CA ALA A 368 5.05 26.63 -1.79
C ALA A 368 6.50 27.02 -1.45
N GLN A 369 6.73 28.31 -1.07
CA GLN A 369 8.06 28.79 -0.75
C GLN A 369 8.54 28.35 0.65
N ASN A 370 7.63 28.38 1.64
CA ASN A 370 8.00 28.20 3.05
C ASN A 370 7.17 27.17 3.82
N GLY A 371 6.14 26.57 3.19
CA GLY A 371 5.27 25.55 3.83
C GLY A 371 4.23 26.10 4.79
N ASN A 372 4.06 27.41 4.89
CA ASN A 372 3.04 28.00 5.75
C ASN A 372 1.64 27.64 5.28
N LEU A 373 0.78 27.28 6.22
CA LEU A 373 -0.63 27.00 5.96
C LEU A 373 -1.34 28.30 5.55
N LEU A 374 -2.02 28.28 4.41
CA LEU A 374 -2.84 29.37 3.93
C LEU A 374 -4.32 29.16 4.27
N TRP A 375 -4.83 27.96 3.98
CA TRP A 375 -6.21 27.59 4.21
C TRP A 375 -6.41 26.07 4.31
N THR A 376 -7.56 25.68 4.84
CA THR A 376 -8.03 24.28 4.83
C THR A 376 -9.49 24.21 4.45
N VAL A 377 -9.88 23.16 3.71
CA VAL A 377 -11.27 22.78 3.45
C VAL A 377 -11.54 21.44 4.11
N LYS A 378 -12.60 21.35 4.93
CA LYS A 378 -13.02 20.10 5.58
C LYS A 378 -13.87 19.25 4.62
N ALA A 379 -13.63 17.95 4.62
CA ALA A 379 -14.45 16.93 4.02
C ALA A 379 -15.09 16.07 5.13
N ALA A 380 -16.14 15.32 4.81
CA ALA A 380 -16.80 14.43 5.77
C ALA A 380 -16.08 13.07 5.91
N ALA A 381 -15.18 12.73 4.97
CA ALA A 381 -14.36 11.51 4.99
C ALA A 381 -12.95 11.81 4.43
N PRO A 382 -12.01 10.87 4.48
CA PRO A 382 -10.65 11.03 3.97
C PRO A 382 -10.56 11.58 2.55
N VAL A 383 -9.55 12.42 2.29
CA VAL A 383 -9.30 13.01 0.97
C VAL A 383 -8.08 12.28 0.36
N LEU A 384 -8.35 11.26 -0.44
CA LEU A 384 -7.34 10.38 -1.04
C LEU A 384 -7.08 10.72 -2.51
N GLY A 385 -7.94 11.55 -3.13
CA GLY A 385 -7.86 11.93 -4.54
C GLY A 385 -6.62 12.76 -4.85
N ALA A 386 -6.07 12.55 -6.05
CA ALA A 386 -5.04 13.42 -6.60
C ALA A 386 -5.65 14.76 -7.05
N VAL A 387 -4.83 15.81 -7.01
CA VAL A 387 -5.27 17.17 -7.34
C VAL A 387 -4.89 17.52 -8.78
N THR A 388 -5.80 18.17 -9.50
CA THR A 388 -5.48 18.92 -10.73
C THR A 388 -5.79 20.39 -10.52
N ILE A 389 -4.86 21.28 -10.86
CA ILE A 389 -5.08 22.74 -10.81
C ILE A 389 -5.17 23.26 -12.23
N ASP A 390 -6.20 24.06 -12.49
CA ASP A 390 -6.37 24.79 -13.75
C ASP A 390 -6.94 26.18 -13.48
N ASN A 391 -6.28 27.22 -14.01
CA ASN A 391 -6.67 28.63 -13.88
C ASN A 391 -7.03 29.04 -12.43
N GLY A 392 -6.16 28.73 -11.46
CA GLY A 392 -6.33 29.08 -10.05
C GLY A 392 -7.42 28.27 -9.31
N ILE A 393 -7.98 27.22 -9.90
CA ILE A 393 -8.94 26.31 -9.29
C ILE A 393 -8.35 24.92 -9.16
N ALA A 394 -8.40 24.36 -7.96
CA ALA A 394 -8.05 22.97 -7.66
C ALA A 394 -9.30 22.08 -7.76
N TYR A 395 -9.19 20.99 -8.50
CA TYR A 395 -10.22 19.97 -8.68
C TYR A 395 -9.79 18.70 -7.95
N ILE A 396 -10.61 18.22 -7.00
CA ILE A 396 -10.27 17.10 -6.13
C ILE A 396 -11.50 16.34 -5.68
N GLY A 397 -11.40 15.01 -5.68
CA GLY A 397 -12.39 14.11 -5.11
C GLY A 397 -11.99 13.62 -3.72
N ALA A 398 -12.96 13.10 -2.96
CA ALA A 398 -12.75 12.56 -1.63
C ALA A 398 -13.61 11.31 -1.38
N SER A 399 -13.36 10.66 -0.25
CA SER A 399 -14.10 9.46 0.17
C SER A 399 -15.49 9.78 0.75
N ASP A 400 -15.81 11.06 0.94
CA ASP A 400 -17.17 11.51 1.28
C ASP A 400 -18.10 11.59 0.05
N HIS A 401 -17.73 10.94 -1.04
CA HIS A 401 -18.48 10.87 -2.30
C HIS A 401 -18.73 12.25 -2.92
N THR A 402 -17.88 13.22 -2.60
CA THR A 402 -18.01 14.59 -3.10
C THR A 402 -16.78 14.96 -3.92
N PHE A 403 -17.04 15.48 -5.11
CA PHE A 403 -16.03 16.12 -5.94
C PHE A 403 -16.12 17.65 -5.81
N ARG A 404 -14.97 18.35 -5.72
CA ARG A 404 -14.90 19.76 -5.36
C ARG A 404 -14.04 20.55 -6.32
N ALA A 405 -14.46 21.81 -6.59
CA ALA A 405 -13.65 22.85 -7.18
C ALA A 405 -13.34 23.91 -6.11
N VAL A 406 -12.06 24.14 -5.82
CA VAL A 406 -11.59 25.00 -4.73
C VAL A 406 -10.67 26.07 -5.29
N ASN A 407 -10.90 27.34 -4.95
CA ASN A 407 -10.00 28.43 -5.30
C ASN A 407 -8.69 28.27 -4.52
N ILE A 408 -7.56 28.20 -5.21
CA ILE A 408 -6.25 27.92 -4.58
C ILE A 408 -5.76 29.06 -3.69
N HIS A 409 -6.19 30.31 -3.93
CA HIS A 409 -5.73 31.48 -3.17
C HIS A 409 -6.49 31.65 -1.86
N THR A 410 -7.82 31.36 -1.86
CA THR A 410 -8.69 31.64 -0.72
C THR A 410 -9.17 30.39 0.04
N GLY A 411 -9.14 29.22 -0.60
CA GLY A 411 -9.77 28.02 -0.07
C GLY A 411 -11.29 27.97 -0.26
N ASP A 412 -11.88 28.97 -0.92
CA ASP A 412 -13.32 28.99 -1.18
C ASP A 412 -13.72 27.86 -2.12
N VAL A 413 -14.71 27.07 -1.71
CA VAL A 413 -15.31 26.06 -2.56
C VAL A 413 -16.24 26.75 -3.56
N LYS A 414 -15.90 26.66 -4.85
CA LYS A 414 -16.69 27.26 -5.93
C LYS A 414 -17.95 26.47 -6.20
N TRP A 415 -17.83 25.15 -6.22
CA TRP A 415 -18.95 24.22 -6.32
C TRP A 415 -18.58 22.83 -5.77
N ASN A 416 -19.62 22.08 -5.40
CA ASN A 416 -19.55 20.69 -4.97
C ASN A 416 -20.47 19.85 -5.85
N PHE A 417 -20.01 18.65 -6.22
CA PHE A 417 -20.83 17.62 -6.83
C PHE A 417 -20.92 16.40 -5.89
N THR A 418 -22.14 16.05 -5.46
CA THR A 418 -22.42 14.99 -4.49
C THR A 418 -23.12 13.78 -5.11
N GLY A 419 -23.14 13.69 -6.45
CA GLY A 419 -23.80 12.61 -7.20
C GLY A 419 -23.02 11.29 -7.27
N VAL A 420 -21.84 11.23 -6.70
CA VAL A 420 -20.94 10.05 -6.74
C VAL A 420 -21.36 9.05 -5.67
N LYS A 421 -21.36 7.75 -6.02
CA LYS A 421 -21.74 6.68 -5.07
C LYS A 421 -20.54 5.93 -4.47
N GLY A 422 -19.33 6.09 -5.04
CA GLY A 422 -18.10 5.52 -4.55
C GLY A 422 -17.08 6.58 -4.18
N TYR A 423 -16.02 6.22 -3.50
CA TYR A 423 -14.94 7.16 -3.19
C TYR A 423 -14.12 7.50 -4.46
N ILE A 424 -13.39 8.63 -4.41
CA ILE A 424 -12.67 9.17 -5.57
C ILE A 424 -11.20 9.30 -5.22
N GLU A 425 -10.34 8.56 -5.94
CA GLU A 425 -8.88 8.62 -5.76
C GLU A 425 -8.13 9.11 -7.00
N THR A 426 -8.76 9.07 -8.19
CA THR A 426 -8.12 9.41 -9.45
C THR A 426 -7.61 10.85 -9.50
N LYS A 427 -6.67 11.10 -10.42
CA LYS A 427 -6.34 12.47 -10.84
C LYS A 427 -7.34 12.90 -11.91
N PRO A 428 -8.12 13.98 -11.68
CA PRO A 428 -9.11 14.42 -12.64
C PRO A 428 -8.46 15.02 -13.89
N LEU A 429 -9.04 14.71 -15.04
CA LEU A 429 -8.75 15.38 -16.31
C LEU A 429 -9.56 16.68 -16.38
N VAL A 430 -8.89 17.78 -16.65
CA VAL A 430 -9.52 19.08 -16.89
C VAL A 430 -9.34 19.47 -18.36
N THR A 431 -10.42 19.77 -19.03
CA THR A 431 -10.45 20.33 -20.39
C THR A 431 -10.93 21.77 -20.36
N ASP A 432 -11.14 22.42 -21.52
CA ASP A 432 -11.62 23.80 -21.57
C ASP A 432 -12.93 24.00 -20.78
N ASN A 433 -13.87 23.07 -20.90
CA ASN A 433 -15.20 23.20 -20.32
C ASN A 433 -15.66 22.01 -19.45
N LYS A 434 -14.82 20.98 -19.26
CA LYS A 434 -15.20 19.78 -18.49
C LYS A 434 -14.16 19.38 -17.46
N VAL A 435 -14.64 18.74 -16.40
CA VAL A 435 -13.83 17.97 -15.46
C VAL A 435 -14.27 16.52 -15.50
N ILE A 436 -13.33 15.59 -15.72
CA ILE A 436 -13.63 14.17 -15.95
C ILE A 436 -12.83 13.33 -14.95
N PHE A 437 -13.50 12.43 -14.23
CA PHE A 437 -12.89 11.58 -13.23
C PHE A 437 -13.63 10.26 -13.08
N GLY A 438 -12.91 9.21 -12.71
CA GLY A 438 -13.48 7.92 -12.33
C GLY A 438 -13.71 7.81 -10.82
N ALA A 439 -14.67 6.98 -10.42
CA ALA A 439 -14.95 6.69 -9.02
C ALA A 439 -15.18 5.19 -8.79
N TRP A 440 -15.09 4.77 -7.53
CA TRP A 440 -15.25 3.36 -7.11
C TRP A 440 -16.71 2.90 -7.07
N ASP A 441 -17.52 3.40 -7.99
CA ASP A 441 -18.91 3.01 -8.26
C ASP A 441 -19.12 2.57 -9.72
N ASN A 442 -18.08 2.13 -10.38
CA ASN A 442 -18.05 1.72 -11.80
C ASN A 442 -18.32 2.86 -12.79
N THR A 443 -18.21 4.11 -12.38
CA THR A 443 -18.61 5.25 -13.19
C THR A 443 -17.45 6.19 -13.49
N LEU A 444 -17.36 6.63 -14.75
CA LEU A 444 -16.60 7.79 -15.17
C LEU A 444 -17.59 8.95 -15.31
N TYR A 445 -17.33 10.04 -14.61
CA TYR A 445 -18.16 11.25 -14.60
C TYR A 445 -17.54 12.35 -15.42
N ALA A 446 -18.37 13.14 -16.13
CA ALA A 446 -17.98 14.41 -16.72
C ALA A 446 -18.91 15.49 -16.20
N LEU A 447 -18.30 16.50 -15.59
CA LEU A 447 -18.99 17.66 -15.03
C LEU A 447 -18.68 18.90 -15.86
N ASP A 448 -19.61 19.86 -15.90
CA ASP A 448 -19.33 21.22 -16.36
C ASP A 448 -18.30 21.87 -15.44
N LYS A 449 -17.22 22.39 -16.01
CA LYS A 449 -16.11 22.98 -15.25
C LYS A 449 -16.53 24.24 -14.50
N ALA A 450 -17.51 24.99 -14.99
CA ALA A 450 -17.90 26.28 -14.41
C ALA A 450 -18.78 26.13 -13.17
N ASP A 451 -19.74 25.19 -13.16
CA ASP A 451 -20.74 25.07 -12.10
C ASP A 451 -20.86 23.66 -11.48
N GLY A 452 -20.11 22.68 -11.99
CA GLY A 452 -20.07 21.32 -11.45
C GLY A 452 -21.29 20.45 -11.80
N LYS A 453 -22.15 20.89 -12.74
CA LYS A 453 -23.29 20.07 -13.17
C LYS A 453 -22.83 18.84 -13.94
N GLU A 454 -23.49 17.69 -13.72
CA GLU A 454 -23.26 16.47 -14.49
C GLU A 454 -23.67 16.71 -15.96
N LEU A 455 -22.73 16.49 -16.87
CA LEU A 455 -22.97 16.55 -18.30
C LEU A 455 -23.27 15.17 -18.87
N TRP A 456 -22.50 14.18 -18.47
CA TRP A 456 -22.69 12.79 -18.79
C TRP A 456 -21.93 11.88 -17.83
N LYS A 457 -22.27 10.61 -17.85
CA LYS A 457 -21.55 9.55 -17.16
C LYS A 457 -21.45 8.32 -18.04
N TRP A 458 -20.38 7.57 -17.86
CA TRP A 458 -20.10 6.35 -18.58
C TRP A 458 -19.82 5.21 -17.60
N THR A 459 -20.21 3.98 -17.99
CA THR A 459 -19.91 2.74 -17.24
C THR A 459 -19.51 1.64 -18.20
N GLY A 460 -18.58 0.78 -17.75
CA GLY A 460 -18.11 -0.39 -18.51
C GLY A 460 -19.08 -1.58 -18.51
N GLY A 461 -20.25 -1.45 -17.89
CA GLY A 461 -21.32 -2.45 -17.88
C GLY A 461 -21.22 -3.52 -16.79
N LEU A 462 -20.10 -3.64 -16.07
CA LEU A 462 -20.00 -4.50 -14.89
C LEU A 462 -20.31 -3.70 -13.61
N THR A 463 -20.89 -4.37 -12.63
CA THR A 463 -21.40 -3.72 -11.40
C THR A 463 -20.51 -3.93 -10.19
N ARG A 464 -19.54 -4.85 -10.25
CA ARG A 464 -18.62 -5.11 -9.14
C ARG A 464 -17.63 -3.96 -9.01
N MET A 465 -17.48 -3.40 -7.83
CA MET A 465 -16.61 -2.26 -7.53
C MET A 465 -15.18 -2.42 -8.09
N HIS A 466 -14.62 -3.62 -8.02
CA HIS A 466 -13.27 -3.93 -8.53
C HIS A 466 -13.05 -3.64 -10.03
N PHE A 467 -14.10 -3.40 -10.79
CA PHE A 467 -14.02 -3.05 -12.22
C PHE A 467 -14.14 -1.56 -12.51
N SER A 468 -14.13 -0.74 -11.46
CA SER A 468 -14.25 0.71 -11.58
C SER A 468 -13.07 1.35 -12.31
N PRO A 469 -13.30 2.37 -13.16
CA PRO A 469 -12.24 3.17 -13.79
C PRO A 469 -11.69 4.23 -12.81
N ALA A 470 -11.46 3.85 -11.55
CA ALA A 470 -11.22 4.77 -10.45
C ALA A 470 -9.74 5.09 -10.20
N ALA A 471 -8.81 4.25 -10.63
CA ALA A 471 -7.38 4.47 -10.44
C ALA A 471 -6.68 5.07 -11.67
N VAL A 472 -7.27 4.95 -12.87
CA VAL A 472 -6.71 5.51 -14.09
C VAL A 472 -6.81 7.04 -14.11
N TRP A 473 -5.81 7.71 -14.68
CA TRP A 473 -5.85 9.14 -14.96
C TRP A 473 -6.33 9.35 -16.38
N PRO A 474 -7.58 9.75 -16.62
CA PRO A 474 -8.11 9.89 -17.98
C PRO A 474 -7.32 10.89 -18.79
N VAL A 475 -7.22 10.65 -20.11
CA VAL A 475 -6.60 11.59 -21.06
C VAL A 475 -7.58 11.89 -22.18
N ALA A 476 -7.44 13.05 -22.84
CA ALA A 476 -8.33 13.44 -23.94
C ALA A 476 -7.56 13.95 -25.14
N SER A 477 -7.99 13.51 -26.32
CA SER A 477 -7.53 14.01 -27.62
C SER A 477 -8.58 13.72 -28.70
N ASP A 478 -8.55 14.48 -29.80
CA ASP A 478 -9.37 14.25 -31.00
C ASP A 478 -10.87 14.07 -30.67
N GLY A 479 -11.40 14.91 -29.77
CA GLY A 479 -12.81 14.84 -29.34
C GLY A 479 -13.19 13.61 -28.52
N LYS A 480 -12.22 12.85 -28.05
CA LYS A 480 -12.43 11.63 -27.26
C LYS A 480 -11.71 11.69 -25.90
N VAL A 481 -12.28 11.01 -24.91
CA VAL A 481 -11.64 10.66 -23.64
C VAL A 481 -11.19 9.20 -23.72
N PHE A 482 -9.98 8.93 -23.27
CA PHE A 482 -9.43 7.59 -23.24
C PHE A 482 -9.17 7.15 -21.80
N ILE A 483 -9.58 5.92 -21.50
CA ILE A 483 -9.34 5.25 -20.21
C ILE A 483 -8.92 3.81 -20.42
N THR A 484 -8.32 3.24 -19.41
CA THR A 484 -8.16 1.80 -19.23
C THR A 484 -8.75 1.39 -17.88
N ASP A 485 -9.27 0.17 -17.78
CA ASP A 485 -9.93 -0.29 -16.57
C ASP A 485 -9.57 -1.73 -16.20
N PRO A 486 -9.91 -2.20 -14.97
CA PRO A 486 -9.60 -3.55 -14.49
C PRO A 486 -10.26 -4.68 -15.30
N GLN A 487 -11.20 -4.37 -16.20
CA GLN A 487 -11.73 -5.35 -17.15
C GLN A 487 -10.70 -5.69 -18.25
N ARG A 488 -9.50 -5.10 -18.22
CA ARG A 488 -8.41 -5.26 -19.20
C ARG A 488 -8.73 -4.63 -20.55
N ALA A 489 -9.52 -3.58 -20.53
CA ALA A 489 -9.95 -2.88 -21.72
C ALA A 489 -9.36 -1.48 -21.82
N MET A 490 -9.07 -1.06 -23.04
CA MET A 490 -8.89 0.34 -23.42
C MET A 490 -10.18 0.83 -24.08
N THR A 491 -10.64 2.01 -23.68
CA THR A 491 -11.91 2.58 -24.16
C THR A 491 -11.71 4.03 -24.61
N ALA A 492 -12.21 4.35 -25.80
CA ALA A 492 -12.41 5.72 -26.26
C ALA A 492 -13.88 6.09 -26.11
N ILE A 493 -14.13 7.22 -25.49
CA ILE A 493 -15.45 7.74 -25.16
C ILE A 493 -15.58 9.12 -25.83
N ASP A 494 -16.67 9.38 -26.51
CA ASP A 494 -16.93 10.69 -27.11
C ASP A 494 -16.98 11.77 -26.02
N LEU A 495 -16.12 12.77 -26.11
CA LEU A 495 -15.93 13.82 -25.12
C LEU A 495 -17.20 14.66 -24.91
N LYS A 496 -18.05 14.78 -25.92
CA LYS A 496 -19.25 15.61 -25.87
C LYS A 496 -20.44 14.87 -25.26
N THR A 497 -20.61 13.58 -25.61
CA THR A 497 -21.83 12.81 -25.32
C THR A 497 -21.64 11.77 -24.23
N GLY A 498 -20.42 11.32 -23.95
CA GLY A 498 -20.15 10.20 -23.05
C GLY A 498 -20.40 8.82 -23.67
N ASN A 499 -20.71 8.74 -24.97
CA ASN A 499 -20.93 7.47 -25.64
C ASN A 499 -19.60 6.77 -25.96
N THR A 500 -19.57 5.46 -25.85
CA THR A 500 -18.41 4.67 -26.29
C THR A 500 -18.24 4.80 -27.81
N VAL A 501 -17.08 5.29 -28.25
CA VAL A 501 -16.67 5.28 -29.66
C VAL A 501 -16.13 3.89 -30.00
N TRP A 502 -15.19 3.41 -29.24
CA TRP A 502 -14.69 2.03 -29.32
C TRP A 502 -14.20 1.51 -27.96
N ARG A 503 -14.17 0.20 -27.81
CA ARG A 503 -13.62 -0.51 -26.64
C ARG A 503 -12.91 -1.77 -27.13
N THR A 504 -11.65 -1.97 -26.70
CA THR A 504 -10.84 -3.11 -27.10
C THR A 504 -10.24 -3.83 -25.90
N PHE A 505 -10.14 -5.17 -25.99
CA PHE A 505 -9.51 -6.04 -25.02
C PHE A 505 -8.21 -6.66 -25.58
N GLN A 506 -7.80 -6.26 -26.78
CA GLN A 506 -6.73 -6.90 -27.55
C GLN A 506 -5.41 -6.94 -26.78
N SER A 507 -5.01 -5.83 -26.14
CA SER A 507 -3.69 -5.70 -25.52
C SER A 507 -3.72 -5.98 -24.01
N MET A 508 -4.86 -6.39 -23.44
CA MET A 508 -5.01 -6.70 -22.00
C MET A 508 -4.40 -5.62 -21.09
N VAL A 509 -4.66 -4.36 -21.38
CA VAL A 509 -4.19 -3.21 -20.61
C VAL A 509 -5.00 -3.02 -19.33
N ARG A 510 -4.42 -2.35 -18.33
CA ARG A 510 -5.11 -2.14 -17.07
C ARG A 510 -4.64 -0.87 -16.34
N GLU A 511 -5.57 -0.01 -15.97
CA GLU A 511 -5.43 1.14 -15.06
C GLU A 511 -4.24 2.08 -15.32
N THR A 512 -3.64 2.03 -16.51
CA THR A 512 -2.52 2.88 -16.92
C THR A 512 -2.74 3.44 -18.29
N ILE A 513 -2.55 4.73 -18.46
CA ILE A 513 -2.71 5.41 -19.74
C ILE A 513 -1.80 6.63 -19.81
N GLY A 514 -1.37 7.02 -21.00
CA GLY A 514 -0.64 8.23 -21.26
C GLY A 514 -1.02 8.79 -22.63
N LEU A 515 -0.82 10.08 -22.83
CA LEU A 515 -1.05 10.78 -24.07
C LEU A 515 0.27 11.40 -24.57
N SER A 516 0.51 11.34 -25.87
CA SER A 516 1.64 12.04 -26.49
C SER A 516 1.49 13.55 -26.40
N GLU A 517 2.62 14.28 -26.43
CA GLU A 517 2.62 15.75 -26.40
C GLU A 517 1.86 16.37 -27.60
N ASP A 518 1.89 15.72 -28.74
CA ASP A 518 1.14 16.15 -29.97
C ASP A 518 -0.34 15.69 -29.96
N GLY A 519 -0.77 14.90 -28.98
CA GLY A 519 -2.13 14.37 -28.88
C GLY A 519 -2.47 13.29 -29.91
N GLU A 520 -1.51 12.69 -30.60
CA GLU A 520 -1.77 11.71 -31.64
C GLU A 520 -1.70 10.25 -31.20
N ARG A 521 -1.05 9.98 -30.03
CA ARG A 521 -0.77 8.62 -29.56
C ARG A 521 -1.21 8.44 -28.12
N ILE A 522 -1.77 7.27 -27.85
CA ILE A 522 -2.15 6.80 -26.51
C ILE A 522 -1.21 5.65 -26.13
N TYR A 523 -0.63 5.73 -24.95
CA TYR A 523 0.25 4.69 -24.41
C TYR A 523 -0.42 3.97 -23.25
N SER A 524 -0.23 2.66 -23.14
CA SER A 524 -0.67 1.90 -21.98
C SER A 524 0.24 0.72 -21.68
N LYS A 525 0.34 0.37 -20.42
CA LYS A 525 1.04 -0.81 -19.94
C LYS A 525 0.12 -2.03 -20.03
N THR A 526 0.59 -3.11 -20.67
CA THR A 526 -0.12 -4.38 -20.65
C THR A 526 0.09 -5.08 -19.29
N MET A 527 -0.67 -6.13 -19.04
CA MET A 527 -0.48 -6.95 -17.82
C MET A 527 0.79 -7.81 -17.87
N ASN A 528 1.43 -7.94 -19.04
CA ASN A 528 2.64 -8.74 -19.20
C ASN A 528 3.65 -8.02 -20.10
N ASP A 529 4.78 -7.64 -19.54
CA ASP A 529 6.01 -7.23 -20.19
C ASP A 529 5.98 -6.01 -21.12
N SER A 530 4.82 -5.56 -21.62
CA SER A 530 4.81 -4.69 -22.78
C SER A 530 4.14 -3.33 -22.55
N ILE A 531 4.58 -2.35 -23.32
CA ILE A 531 3.89 -1.08 -23.56
C ILE A 531 3.30 -1.14 -24.96
N VAL A 532 2.05 -0.74 -25.08
CA VAL A 532 1.34 -0.59 -26.35
C VAL A 532 1.06 0.87 -26.63
N CYS A 533 1.11 1.21 -27.92
CA CYS A 533 0.78 2.53 -28.44
C CYS A 533 -0.36 2.42 -29.45
N TYR A 534 -1.41 3.18 -29.20
CA TYR A 534 -2.56 3.28 -30.09
C TYR A 534 -2.66 4.69 -30.68
N SER A 535 -3.24 4.79 -31.87
CA SER A 535 -3.64 6.07 -32.44
C SER A 535 -4.75 6.70 -31.60
N ALA A 536 -4.63 7.99 -31.30
CA ALA A 536 -5.73 8.77 -30.72
C ALA A 536 -6.77 9.17 -31.78
N LYS A 537 -6.44 9.01 -33.06
CA LYS A 537 -7.29 9.39 -34.22
C LYS A 537 -8.20 8.26 -34.66
N GLY A 538 -9.34 8.64 -35.24
CA GLY A 538 -10.29 7.70 -35.83
C GLY A 538 -11.26 7.06 -34.81
N ASP A 539 -12.24 6.32 -35.36
CA ASP A 539 -13.36 5.74 -34.59
C ASP A 539 -13.23 4.23 -34.38
N GLN A 540 -12.02 3.68 -34.60
CA GLN A 540 -11.67 2.29 -34.35
C GLN A 540 -10.33 2.22 -33.61
N PRO A 541 -10.10 1.20 -32.77
CA PRO A 541 -8.80 1.02 -32.11
C PRO A 541 -7.74 0.66 -33.17
N HIS A 542 -6.64 1.40 -33.22
CA HIS A 542 -5.53 1.16 -34.14
C HIS A 542 -4.22 1.14 -33.35
N GLU A 543 -3.67 -0.05 -33.17
CA GLU A 543 -2.36 -0.23 -32.55
C GLU A 543 -1.25 0.15 -33.51
N LEU A 544 -0.38 1.07 -33.11
CA LEU A 544 0.75 1.57 -33.90
C LEU A 544 2.00 0.73 -33.67
N TRP A 545 2.24 0.37 -32.43
CA TRP A 545 3.34 -0.51 -31.99
C TRP A 545 3.11 -1.11 -30.61
N ALA A 546 3.77 -2.24 -30.35
CA ALA A 546 3.94 -2.84 -29.04
C ALA A 546 5.42 -3.07 -28.77
N SER A 547 5.87 -2.82 -27.55
CA SER A 547 7.27 -2.96 -27.13
C SER A 547 7.37 -3.82 -25.88
N ASN A 548 8.06 -4.95 -25.97
CA ASN A 548 8.35 -5.80 -24.81
C ASN A 548 9.48 -5.17 -23.99
N VAL A 549 9.16 -4.68 -22.81
CA VAL A 549 10.11 -4.08 -21.85
C VAL A 549 10.70 -5.12 -20.90
N GLY A 550 10.03 -6.25 -20.72
CA GLY A 550 10.49 -7.35 -19.88
C GLY A 550 10.35 -7.10 -18.38
N PHE A 551 9.22 -6.54 -17.95
CA PHE A 551 8.93 -6.27 -16.51
C PHE A 551 8.04 -7.35 -15.85
N GLY A 552 7.67 -8.40 -16.57
CA GLY A 552 6.84 -9.48 -16.05
C GLY A 552 5.37 -9.10 -15.90
N TYR A 553 4.69 -9.79 -14.98
CA TYR A 553 3.29 -9.51 -14.65
C TYR A 553 3.16 -8.19 -13.88
N GLU A 554 2.34 -7.28 -14.41
CA GLU A 554 2.24 -5.91 -13.92
C GLU A 554 0.79 -5.39 -13.98
N HIS A 555 0.31 -4.73 -12.93
CA HIS A 555 -0.98 -4.06 -12.94
C HIS A 555 -1.06 -2.83 -12.01
N ALA A 556 0.10 -2.34 -11.57
CA ALA A 556 0.14 -1.14 -10.74
C ALA A 556 -0.21 0.12 -11.55
N PRO A 557 -0.98 1.06 -10.99
CA PRO A 557 -1.46 2.25 -11.70
C PRO A 557 -0.39 3.36 -11.74
N SER A 558 0.68 3.15 -12.53
CA SER A 558 1.66 4.18 -12.86
C SER A 558 1.55 4.54 -14.34
N MET A 559 1.18 5.80 -14.61
CA MET A 559 0.84 6.28 -15.94
C MET A 559 2.09 6.44 -16.82
N GLN A 560 1.94 6.31 -18.15
CA GLN A 560 2.98 6.64 -19.11
C GLN A 560 2.99 8.15 -19.34
N VAL A 561 4.18 8.73 -19.45
CA VAL A 561 4.35 10.17 -19.66
C VAL A 561 5.30 10.38 -20.84
N GLU A 562 4.89 11.15 -21.84
CA GLU A 562 5.76 11.52 -22.94
C GLU A 562 6.35 12.91 -22.75
N LYS A 563 7.62 13.07 -23.09
CA LYS A 563 8.30 14.36 -23.19
C LYS A 563 9.41 14.32 -24.24
N GLU A 564 9.43 15.32 -25.14
CA GLU A 564 10.47 15.47 -26.18
C GLU A 564 10.65 14.21 -27.03
N GLY A 565 9.54 13.50 -27.35
CA GLY A 565 9.52 12.27 -28.14
C GLY A 565 10.00 11.01 -27.42
N ILE A 566 10.06 11.04 -26.10
CA ILE A 566 10.42 9.90 -25.24
C ILE A 566 9.26 9.56 -24.30
N VAL A 567 8.80 8.32 -24.34
CA VAL A 567 7.80 7.78 -23.39
C VAL A 567 8.50 7.19 -22.20
N PHE A 568 8.11 7.62 -21.00
CA PHE A 568 8.60 7.09 -19.74
C PHE A 568 7.50 6.29 -19.05
N GLY A 569 7.91 5.21 -18.41
CA GLY A 569 7.04 4.41 -17.56
C GLY A 569 7.79 3.87 -16.36
N SER A 570 7.03 3.36 -15.39
CA SER A 570 7.56 2.77 -14.16
C SER A 570 6.79 1.51 -13.78
N THR A 571 7.35 0.70 -12.89
CA THR A 571 6.81 -0.60 -12.49
C THR A 571 6.68 -0.76 -10.99
N LYS A 572 5.92 -1.78 -10.59
CA LYS A 572 5.79 -2.20 -9.19
C LYS A 572 7.09 -2.75 -8.57
N GLU A 573 8.06 -3.11 -9.40
CA GLU A 573 9.35 -3.66 -8.98
C GLU A 573 10.50 -2.66 -9.13
N GLY A 574 10.24 -1.38 -9.06
CA GLY A 574 11.28 -0.36 -8.98
C GLY A 574 12.03 -0.09 -10.29
N LEU A 575 11.50 -0.49 -11.44
CA LEU A 575 12.07 -0.21 -12.75
C LEU A 575 11.48 1.07 -13.35
N ILE A 576 12.32 1.97 -13.84
CA ILE A 576 11.95 3.08 -14.73
C ILE A 576 12.52 2.75 -16.10
N PHE A 577 11.76 3.02 -17.16
CA PHE A 577 12.19 2.79 -18.54
C PHE A 577 11.81 3.95 -19.44
N ALA A 578 12.53 4.07 -20.56
CA ALA A 578 12.29 5.06 -21.61
C ALA A 578 12.24 4.39 -22.97
N LEU A 579 11.23 4.77 -23.77
CA LEU A 579 11.01 4.28 -25.11
C LEU A 579 10.98 5.46 -26.10
N GLU A 580 11.40 5.24 -27.33
CA GLU A 580 11.17 6.18 -28.42
C GLU A 580 9.67 6.24 -28.75
N ALA A 581 9.06 7.41 -28.69
CA ALA A 581 7.61 7.59 -28.80
C ALA A 581 7.03 7.10 -30.14
N LYS A 582 7.80 7.19 -31.26
CA LYS A 582 7.33 6.83 -32.60
C LYS A 582 7.39 5.33 -32.87
N THR A 583 8.35 4.62 -32.28
CA THR A 583 8.66 3.23 -32.67
C THR A 583 8.52 2.23 -31.53
N GLY A 584 8.45 2.70 -30.28
CA GLY A 584 8.51 1.84 -29.09
C GLY A 584 9.90 1.27 -28.80
N LYS A 585 10.96 1.69 -29.54
CA LYS A 585 12.33 1.21 -29.28
C LYS A 585 12.76 1.57 -27.86
N ILE A 586 13.25 0.59 -27.11
CA ILE A 586 13.81 0.81 -25.76
C ILE A 586 15.07 1.66 -25.89
N LEU A 587 15.08 2.80 -25.20
CA LEU A 587 16.23 3.70 -25.13
C LEU A 587 17.09 3.37 -23.92
N TRP A 588 16.45 3.11 -22.79
CA TRP A 588 17.12 2.71 -21.57
C TRP A 588 16.14 2.15 -20.52
N LYS A 589 16.71 1.45 -19.54
CA LYS A 589 16.06 0.99 -18.31
C LYS A 589 16.94 1.36 -17.12
N HIS A 590 16.33 1.62 -15.95
CA HIS A 590 17.06 1.87 -14.71
C HIS A 590 16.26 1.39 -13.51
N LYS A 591 16.87 0.57 -12.67
CA LYS A 591 16.26 0.01 -11.46
C LYS A 591 16.69 0.82 -10.24
N ILE A 592 15.70 1.30 -9.47
CA ILE A 592 15.90 2.09 -8.25
C ILE A 592 15.97 1.20 -7.01
N GLY A 593 15.08 0.23 -6.93
CA GLY A 593 14.92 -0.71 -5.83
C GLY A 593 14.02 -1.84 -6.25
N ASN A 594 13.20 -2.34 -5.35
CA ASN A 594 12.18 -3.35 -5.66
C ASN A 594 10.76 -2.89 -5.28
N SER A 595 10.61 -1.63 -4.90
CA SER A 595 9.32 -1.04 -4.50
C SER A 595 8.64 -0.34 -5.67
N LEU A 596 7.31 -0.28 -5.63
CA LEU A 596 6.52 0.41 -6.65
C LEU A 596 6.98 1.86 -6.84
N ILE A 597 7.24 2.24 -8.08
CA ILE A 597 7.47 3.64 -8.48
C ILE A 597 6.17 4.22 -8.99
N SER A 598 5.74 5.34 -8.39
CA SER A 598 4.58 6.11 -8.82
C SER A 598 4.78 6.70 -10.24
N THR A 599 3.73 7.30 -10.81
CA THR A 599 3.86 7.99 -12.10
C THR A 599 5.00 9.00 -12.06
N VAL A 600 5.96 8.86 -12.95
CA VAL A 600 7.14 9.73 -13.02
C VAL A 600 6.78 11.12 -13.53
N VAL A 601 7.60 12.12 -13.20
CA VAL A 601 7.46 13.49 -13.71
C VAL A 601 8.65 13.85 -14.57
N THR A 602 8.39 14.19 -15.84
CA THR A 602 9.41 14.59 -16.80
C THR A 602 9.65 16.09 -16.73
N LEU A 603 10.92 16.49 -16.67
CA LEU A 603 11.32 17.90 -16.50
C LEU A 603 11.90 18.52 -17.76
N GLY A 604 11.94 17.77 -18.91
CA GLY A 604 12.73 18.12 -20.06
C GLY A 604 14.24 18.02 -19.77
N ASN A 605 15.06 18.33 -20.79
CA ASN A 605 16.53 18.28 -20.66
C ASN A 605 17.05 16.94 -20.12
N ASN A 606 16.43 15.83 -20.57
CA ASN A 606 16.81 14.48 -20.21
C ASN A 606 16.79 14.21 -18.68
N ARG A 607 15.75 14.71 -17.97
CA ARG A 607 15.58 14.51 -16.51
C ARG A 607 14.22 13.93 -16.18
N VAL A 608 14.21 12.97 -15.28
CA VAL A 608 13.01 12.29 -14.78
C VAL A 608 13.02 12.26 -13.27
N LEU A 609 11.99 12.80 -12.65
CA LEU A 609 11.77 12.79 -11.21
C LEU A 609 10.83 11.64 -10.86
N PHE A 610 11.09 10.96 -9.75
CA PHE A 610 10.30 9.82 -9.29
C PHE A 610 10.15 9.78 -7.77
N THR A 611 9.15 9.04 -7.32
CA THR A 611 8.95 8.61 -5.93
C THR A 611 8.64 7.11 -5.91
N ALA A 612 9.00 6.42 -4.84
CA ALA A 612 8.73 5.00 -4.66
C ALA A 612 8.19 4.69 -3.25
N THR A 613 7.46 3.59 -3.15
CA THR A 613 6.79 3.17 -1.89
C THR A 613 7.78 2.86 -0.77
N GLY A 614 9.01 2.48 -1.09
CA GLY A 614 10.10 2.34 -0.12
C GLY A 614 10.59 3.65 0.50
N GLY A 615 10.00 4.79 0.12
CA GLY A 615 10.34 6.11 0.66
C GLY A 615 11.39 6.86 -0.14
N GLU A 616 11.73 6.38 -1.34
CA GLU A 616 12.66 7.04 -2.25
C GLU A 616 12.00 8.24 -2.95
N THR A 617 12.74 9.34 -3.03
CA THR A 617 12.49 10.45 -3.94
C THR A 617 13.79 10.77 -4.67
N GLY A 618 13.77 10.77 -5.99
CA GLY A 618 15.02 10.91 -6.75
C GLY A 618 14.85 11.55 -8.12
N LEU A 619 15.96 12.06 -8.64
CA LEU A 619 16.06 12.65 -9.96
C LEU A 619 17.09 11.87 -10.80
N LEU A 620 16.61 11.28 -11.88
CA LEU A 620 17.46 10.68 -12.91
C LEU A 620 17.87 11.73 -13.94
N LYS A 621 19.08 11.61 -14.42
CA LYS A 621 19.59 12.31 -15.61
C LYS A 621 20.17 11.28 -16.55
N PHE A 622 19.87 11.40 -17.85
CA PHE A 622 20.38 10.47 -18.87
C PHE A 622 20.98 11.24 -20.07
N LYS A 623 21.77 10.53 -20.85
CA LYS A 623 22.22 11.02 -22.15
C LYS A 623 21.37 10.34 -23.23
N LYS A 624 20.98 11.11 -24.26
CA LYS A 624 20.28 10.58 -25.44
C LYS A 624 21.15 9.63 -26.22
#